data_9c3a395f0d7afa50282ff18bec86a344
#
_entry.id   9c3a395f0d7afa50282ff18bec86a344
#
_cell.length_a   1.000
_cell.length_b   1.000
_cell.length_c   1.000
_cell.angle_alpha   90.00
_cell.angle_beta   90.00
_cell.angle_gamma   90.00
#
_symmetry.space_group_name_H-M   'P 1'
#
loop_
_entity.id
_entity.type
_entity.pdbx_description
1 polymer ?
#
loop_
_entity_poly.entity_id
_entity_poly.type
_entity_poly.pdbx_seq_one_letter_code
_entity_poly.pdbx_strand_id
1 'polypeptide(L)'
;MALDHEAIYKAYPNALSIDDTTGAFDKDNKPITLVQSAIDAARTTLNNEASAIHYKSQRVGYPFPTEGDTVYPSIGDQLDLLYKDIVAGTVTTSGGFATRIKATKDKYPKP
;
A
#
# COMPACT_ATOMS: atom_id res chain seq x y z
N MET A 1 -9.85 26.71 5.49
CA MET A 1 -9.90 25.24 5.49
C MET A 1 -9.02 24.72 4.34
N ALA A 2 -8.13 23.80 4.62
CA ALA A 2 -7.24 23.25 3.60
C ALA A 2 -7.99 22.39 2.59
N LEU A 3 -7.64 22.52 1.30
CA LEU A 3 -8.18 21.69 0.24
C LEU A 3 -7.43 20.36 0.18
N ASP A 4 -8.11 19.32 -0.29
CA ASP A 4 -7.49 18.01 -0.52
C ASP A 4 -6.80 18.02 -1.89
N HIS A 5 -5.56 18.50 -1.94
CA HIS A 5 -4.81 18.70 -3.16
C HIS A 5 -4.66 17.41 -3.99
N GLU A 6 -4.34 16.30 -3.34
CA GLU A 6 -4.15 15.01 -4.01
C GLU A 6 -5.43 14.55 -4.70
N ALA A 7 -6.57 14.61 -3.99
CA ALA A 7 -7.87 14.24 -4.54
C ALA A 7 -8.30 15.18 -5.68
N ILE A 8 -8.00 16.47 -5.56
CA ILE A 8 -8.30 17.46 -6.61
C ILE A 8 -7.50 17.16 -7.87
N TYR A 9 -6.21 16.88 -7.77
CA TYR A 9 -5.40 16.49 -8.93
C TYR A 9 -5.90 15.19 -9.57
N LYS A 10 -6.39 14.27 -8.77
CA LYS A 10 -6.99 13.02 -9.28
C LYS A 10 -8.30 13.28 -10.01
N ALA A 11 -9.18 14.09 -9.44
CA ALA A 11 -10.50 14.41 -10.02
C ALA A 11 -10.41 15.34 -11.22
N TYR A 12 -9.43 16.24 -11.22
CA TYR A 12 -9.25 17.26 -12.26
C TYR A 12 -7.84 17.19 -12.84
N PRO A 13 -7.59 16.27 -13.79
CA PRO A 13 -6.24 16.08 -14.36
C PRO A 13 -5.69 17.32 -15.08
N ASN A 14 -6.55 18.25 -15.46
CA ASN A 14 -6.17 19.54 -16.07
C ASN A 14 -5.73 20.59 -15.04
N ALA A 15 -5.88 20.33 -13.74
CA ALA A 15 -5.41 21.25 -12.69
C ALA A 15 -3.89 21.28 -12.69
N LEU A 16 -3.31 22.46 -12.75
CA LEU A 16 -1.86 22.67 -12.73
C LEU A 16 -1.39 23.22 -11.39
N SER A 17 -2.22 24.05 -10.74
CA SER A 17 -1.91 24.60 -9.43
C SER A 17 -3.15 24.61 -8.55
N ILE A 18 -2.93 24.46 -7.25
CA ILE A 18 -3.99 24.49 -6.24
C ILE A 18 -3.52 25.33 -5.07
N ASP A 19 -4.38 26.25 -4.64
CA ASP A 19 -4.16 27.10 -3.48
C ASP A 19 -5.35 26.96 -2.53
N ASP A 20 -5.08 26.78 -1.25
CA ASP A 20 -6.13 26.60 -0.24
C ASP A 20 -7.10 27.77 -0.12
N THR A 21 -6.66 28.95 -0.53
CA THR A 21 -7.46 30.18 -0.46
C THR A 21 -8.20 30.49 -1.75
N THR A 22 -7.52 30.34 -2.90
CA THR A 22 -8.04 30.79 -4.23
C THR A 22 -8.58 29.65 -5.08
N GLY A 23 -8.27 28.39 -4.76
CA GLY A 23 -8.78 27.22 -5.48
C GLY A 23 -7.80 26.63 -6.49
N ALA A 24 -8.33 25.98 -7.52
CA ALA A 24 -7.53 25.29 -8.53
C ALA A 24 -7.54 26.04 -9.86
N PHE A 25 -6.44 25.95 -10.59
CA PHE A 25 -6.24 26.65 -11.87
C PHE A 25 -5.61 25.70 -12.90
N ASP A 26 -6.00 25.88 -14.17
CA ASP A 26 -5.44 25.12 -15.29
C ASP A 26 -4.14 25.76 -15.83
N LYS A 27 -3.62 25.20 -16.93
CA LYS A 27 -2.39 25.68 -17.58
C LYS A 27 -2.49 27.13 -18.07
N ASP A 28 -3.69 27.60 -18.33
CA ASP A 28 -3.96 28.98 -18.80
C ASP A 28 -4.30 29.91 -17.64
N ASN A 29 -4.08 29.46 -16.42
CA ASN A 29 -4.38 30.17 -15.18
C ASN A 29 -5.86 30.52 -15.04
N LYS A 30 -6.73 29.70 -15.64
CA LYS A 30 -8.18 29.82 -15.48
C LYS A 30 -8.66 29.02 -14.30
N PRO A 31 -9.60 29.55 -13.50
CA PRO A 31 -10.14 28.84 -12.35
C PRO A 31 -10.93 27.59 -12.79
N ILE A 32 -10.75 26.51 -12.05
CA ILE A 32 -11.50 25.27 -12.23
C ILE A 32 -12.58 25.22 -11.16
N THR A 33 -13.83 24.98 -11.59
CA THR A 33 -14.94 24.81 -10.65
C THR A 33 -14.78 23.48 -9.92
N LEU A 34 -14.58 23.52 -8.60
CA LEU A 34 -14.44 22.33 -7.76
C LEU A 34 -15.81 21.86 -7.27
N VAL A 35 -16.07 20.58 -7.44
CA VAL A 35 -17.30 19.92 -6.96
C VAL A 35 -16.91 18.97 -5.83
N GLN A 36 -17.42 19.19 -4.63
CA GLN A 36 -17.03 18.41 -3.45
C GLN A 36 -17.29 16.91 -3.63
N SER A 37 -18.40 16.52 -4.26
CA SER A 37 -18.70 15.11 -4.52
C SER A 37 -17.67 14.43 -5.40
N ALA A 38 -17.12 15.14 -6.38
CA ALA A 38 -16.06 14.61 -7.25
C ALA A 38 -14.75 14.45 -6.49
N ILE A 39 -14.43 15.39 -5.60
CA ILE A 39 -13.24 15.35 -4.74
C ILE A 39 -13.35 14.18 -3.76
N ASP A 40 -14.52 13.99 -3.14
CA ASP A 40 -14.78 12.90 -2.22
C ASP A 40 -14.65 11.53 -2.91
N ALA A 41 -15.19 11.40 -4.13
CA ALA A 41 -15.05 10.18 -4.93
C ALA A 41 -13.59 9.89 -5.27
N ALA A 42 -12.81 10.92 -5.62
CA ALA A 42 -11.40 10.79 -5.90
C ALA A 42 -10.61 10.37 -4.66
N ARG A 43 -10.93 10.92 -3.48
CA ARG A 43 -10.33 10.53 -2.20
C ARG A 43 -10.61 9.06 -1.89
N THR A 44 -11.83 8.62 -2.09
CA THR A 44 -12.20 7.21 -1.91
C THR A 44 -11.39 6.30 -2.82
N THR A 45 -11.23 6.67 -4.10
CA THR A 45 -10.43 5.91 -5.06
C THR A 45 -8.97 5.84 -4.63
N LEU A 46 -8.37 6.96 -4.23
CA LEU A 46 -6.98 7.01 -3.75
C LEU A 46 -6.78 6.15 -2.51
N ASN A 47 -7.72 6.19 -1.57
CA ASN A 47 -7.65 5.38 -0.36
C ASN A 47 -7.76 3.88 -0.69
N ASN A 48 -8.61 3.51 -1.63
CA ASN A 48 -8.75 2.12 -2.08
C ASN A 48 -7.49 1.64 -2.80
N GLU A 49 -6.88 2.47 -3.65
CA GLU A 49 -5.62 2.16 -4.32
C GLU A 49 -4.50 1.95 -3.31
N ALA A 50 -4.40 2.83 -2.31
CA ALA A 50 -3.41 2.71 -1.23
C ALA A 50 -3.62 1.43 -0.41
N SER A 51 -4.87 1.12 -0.05
CA SER A 51 -5.22 -0.09 0.71
C SER A 51 -4.91 -1.35 -0.07
N ALA A 52 -5.11 -1.33 -1.40
CA ALA A 52 -4.85 -2.49 -2.25
C ALA A 52 -3.38 -2.92 -2.25
N ILE A 53 -2.45 -2.02 -1.94
CA ILE A 53 -1.01 -2.30 -1.91
C ILE A 53 -0.41 -2.26 -0.50
N HIS A 54 -1.12 -1.72 0.48
CA HIS A 54 -0.62 -1.56 1.85
C HIS A 54 -0.20 -2.89 2.50
N TYR A 55 -0.92 -3.97 2.20
CA TYR A 55 -0.60 -5.30 2.74
C TYR A 55 0.83 -5.74 2.39
N LYS A 56 1.37 -5.30 1.24
CA LYS A 56 2.73 -5.62 0.82
C LYS A 56 3.77 -5.05 1.80
N SER A 57 3.59 -3.78 2.19
CA SER A 57 4.45 -3.14 3.18
C SER A 57 4.35 -3.82 4.54
N GLN A 58 3.14 -4.18 4.95
CA GLN A 58 2.91 -4.85 6.22
C GLN A 58 3.60 -6.22 6.28
N ARG A 59 3.59 -6.97 5.18
CA ARG A 59 4.21 -8.29 5.11
C ARG A 59 5.73 -8.25 5.28
N VAL A 60 6.39 -7.17 4.87
CA VAL A 60 7.86 -7.02 5.02
C VAL A 60 8.24 -6.20 6.25
N GLY A 61 7.26 -5.69 7.02
CA GLY A 61 7.52 -4.91 8.23
C GLY A 61 8.01 -3.50 7.94
N TYR A 62 7.48 -2.86 6.90
CA TYR A 62 7.85 -1.49 6.54
C TYR A 62 7.26 -0.47 7.54
N PRO A 63 7.99 0.61 7.93
CA PRO A 63 9.36 0.92 7.51
C PRO A 63 10.43 0.08 8.21
N PHE A 64 10.16 -0.45 9.37
CA PHE A 64 11.10 -1.27 10.15
C PHE A 64 10.34 -2.41 10.83
N PRO A 65 10.76 -3.67 10.65
CA PRO A 65 10.16 -4.77 11.38
C PRO A 65 10.48 -4.65 12.87
N THR A 66 9.51 -4.94 13.72
CA THR A 66 9.67 -4.97 15.16
C THR A 66 9.89 -6.42 15.60
N GLU A 67 10.72 -6.63 16.61
CA GLU A 67 10.94 -7.97 17.15
C GLU A 67 9.60 -8.60 17.57
N GLY A 68 9.38 -9.84 17.13
CA GLY A 68 8.12 -10.56 17.38
C GLY A 68 7.04 -10.31 16.33
N ASP A 69 7.25 -9.42 15.36
CA ASP A 69 6.28 -9.19 14.30
C ASP A 69 6.13 -10.43 13.40
N THR A 70 4.88 -10.70 13.00
CA THR A 70 4.60 -11.74 12.01
C THR A 70 4.76 -11.15 10.61
N VAL A 71 6.00 -11.02 10.16
CA VAL A 71 6.37 -10.51 8.83
C VAL A 71 7.20 -11.57 8.11
N TYR A 72 7.45 -11.35 6.81
CA TYR A 72 8.36 -12.24 6.09
C TYR A 72 9.74 -12.22 6.74
N PRO A 73 10.36 -13.40 6.96
CA PRO A 73 11.74 -13.45 7.43
C PRO A 73 12.68 -12.81 6.41
N SER A 74 13.90 -12.49 6.83
CA SER A 74 14.95 -12.08 5.90
C SER A 74 15.17 -13.15 4.81
N ILE A 75 15.72 -12.75 3.66
CA ILE A 75 16.00 -13.70 2.57
C ILE A 75 16.92 -14.84 3.08
N GLY A 76 17.92 -14.51 3.90
CA GLY A 76 18.81 -15.52 4.49
C GLY A 76 18.05 -16.52 5.36
N ASP A 77 17.14 -16.03 6.21
CA ASP A 77 16.31 -16.90 7.05
C ASP A 77 15.34 -17.74 6.23
N GLN A 78 14.76 -17.18 5.17
CA GLN A 78 13.88 -17.93 4.27
C GLN A 78 14.63 -19.06 3.58
N LEU A 79 15.86 -18.79 3.11
CA LEU A 79 16.69 -19.83 2.48
C LEU A 79 17.09 -20.91 3.48
N ASP A 80 17.39 -20.55 4.73
CA ASP A 80 17.71 -21.51 5.77
C ASP A 80 16.51 -22.43 6.10
N LEU A 81 15.32 -21.86 6.20
CA LEU A 81 14.09 -22.65 6.38
C LEU A 81 13.88 -23.61 5.22
N LEU A 82 14.06 -23.14 3.99
CA LEU A 82 13.92 -23.99 2.80
C LEU A 82 14.98 -25.09 2.78
N TYR A 83 16.23 -24.78 3.11
CA TYR A 83 17.31 -25.73 3.19
C TYR A 83 16.98 -26.85 4.20
N LYS A 84 16.52 -26.48 5.39
CA LYS A 84 16.12 -27.45 6.41
C LYS A 84 15.01 -28.37 5.94
N ASP A 85 14.02 -27.83 5.21
CA ASP A 85 12.95 -28.63 4.63
C ASP A 85 13.47 -29.58 3.55
N ILE A 86 14.42 -29.16 2.73
CA ILE A 86 15.03 -30.01 1.71
C ILE A 86 15.75 -31.20 2.38
N VAL A 87 16.56 -30.91 3.42
CA VAL A 87 17.30 -31.97 4.15
C VAL A 87 16.36 -32.95 4.82
N ALA A 88 15.26 -32.46 5.40
CA ALA A 88 14.27 -33.29 6.10
C ALA A 88 13.28 -33.98 5.15
N GLY A 89 13.24 -33.60 3.87
CA GLY A 89 12.25 -34.11 2.92
C GLY A 89 10.85 -33.55 3.14
N THR A 90 10.75 -32.35 3.73
CA THR A 90 9.48 -31.71 4.11
C THR A 90 9.17 -30.46 3.26
N VAL A 91 9.65 -30.41 2.02
CA VAL A 91 9.30 -29.33 1.08
C VAL A 91 7.86 -29.53 0.59
N THR A 92 6.92 -29.18 1.45
CA THR A 92 5.47 -29.35 1.22
C THR A 92 4.73 -28.14 1.76
N THR A 93 3.42 -28.09 1.55
CA THR A 93 2.56 -27.03 2.12
C THR A 93 2.55 -27.03 3.66
N SER A 94 2.99 -28.13 4.30
CA SER A 94 3.05 -28.28 5.75
C SER A 94 4.47 -28.10 6.31
N GLY A 95 5.47 -27.92 5.45
CA GLY A 95 6.86 -27.73 5.88
C GLY A 95 7.09 -26.37 6.55
N GLY A 96 8.23 -26.23 7.20
CA GLY A 96 8.56 -25.03 7.97
C GLY A 96 8.59 -23.75 7.13
N PHE A 97 9.16 -23.81 5.93
CA PHE A 97 9.21 -22.67 5.02
C PHE A 97 7.80 -22.21 4.61
N ALA A 98 6.98 -23.11 4.09
CA ALA A 98 5.62 -22.79 3.64
C ALA A 98 4.75 -22.29 4.81
N THR A 99 4.84 -22.93 5.98
CA THR A 99 4.10 -22.53 7.17
C THR A 99 4.46 -21.11 7.62
N ARG A 100 5.75 -20.78 7.61
CA ARG A 100 6.22 -19.46 8.03
C ARG A 100 5.78 -18.35 7.06
N ILE A 101 5.85 -18.59 5.75
CA ILE A 101 5.39 -17.65 4.73
C ILE A 101 3.87 -17.48 4.83
N LYS A 102 3.14 -18.58 4.99
CA LYS A 102 1.67 -18.55 5.12
C LYS A 102 1.22 -17.72 6.33
N ALA A 103 1.90 -17.83 7.46
CA ALA A 103 1.57 -17.08 8.67
C ALA A 103 1.55 -15.55 8.39
N THR A 104 2.52 -15.04 7.65
CA THR A 104 2.57 -13.63 7.26
C THR A 104 1.43 -13.27 6.31
N LYS A 105 1.16 -14.09 5.32
CA LYS A 105 0.06 -13.86 4.35
C LYS A 105 -1.30 -13.88 5.03
N ASP A 106 -1.51 -14.76 6.01
CA ASP A 106 -2.76 -14.87 6.75
C ASP A 106 -2.98 -13.67 7.67
N LYS A 107 -1.91 -13.14 8.25
CA LYS A 107 -1.99 -11.95 9.11
C LYS A 107 -2.28 -10.67 8.30
N TYR A 108 -1.73 -10.57 7.10
CA TYR A 108 -1.91 -9.43 6.21
C TYR A 108 -2.43 -9.91 4.86
N PRO A 109 -3.70 -10.30 4.78
CA PRO A 109 -4.25 -10.84 3.55
C PRO A 109 -4.31 -9.79 2.44
N LYS A 110 -4.20 -10.25 1.21
CA LYS A 110 -4.42 -9.40 0.02
C LYS A 110 -5.90 -9.01 -0.01
N PRO A 111 -6.21 -7.71 -0.10
CA PRO A 111 -7.60 -7.26 -0.20
C PRO A 111 -8.27 -7.69 -1.51
#